data_b592585b9213806c073cb5dc8be1c0b4
#
_entry.id   b592585b9213806c073cb5dc8be1c0b4
#
_cell.length_a   1.000
_cell.length_b   1.000
_cell.length_c   1.000
_cell.angle_alpha   90.00
_cell.angle_beta   90.00
_cell.angle_gamma   90.00
#
_symmetry.space_group_name_H-M   'P 1'
#
loop_
_entity.id
_entity.type
_entity.pdbx_description
1 polymer ?
#
loop_
_entity_poly.entity_id
_entity_poly.type
_entity_poly.pdbx_seq_one_letter_code
_entity_poly.pdbx_strand_id
1 'polypeptide(L)'
;DATNYTAYQDCNLWKDLASDFVLQVWRSFRLAPTGEDLNFLAECWPAAVEALRYLKTFDVNDDGLPDNGGAPDQTFDDWPLKGVSAYCGALWIAALEAALAMAQRLQLELGLDTGDDQHDLSQWLEQSRANFDKLLWNGEFYRIDAESGTPVVMADQLCGDFYARLLNL
;
A
#
# COMPACT_ATOMS: atom_id res chain seq x y z
N ASP A 1 18.84 2.35 -32.40
CA ASP A 1 18.68 3.28 -31.27
C ASP A 1 17.89 2.52 -30.19
N ALA A 2 18.58 2.17 -29.10
CA ALA A 2 17.87 1.58 -27.97
C ALA A 2 16.92 2.63 -27.39
N THR A 3 15.65 2.34 -27.39
CA THR A 3 14.63 3.19 -26.77
C THR A 3 15.01 3.34 -25.30
N ASN A 4 15.18 4.58 -24.84
CA ASN A 4 15.42 4.80 -23.41
C ASN A 4 14.13 4.43 -22.66
N TYR A 5 14.12 3.25 -22.11
CA TYR A 5 12.96 2.67 -21.44
C TYR A 5 12.45 3.58 -20.32
N THR A 6 13.34 4.17 -19.54
CA THR A 6 12.97 5.06 -18.44
C THR A 6 12.32 6.37 -18.89
N ALA A 7 12.52 6.81 -20.13
CA ALA A 7 11.90 8.04 -20.66
C ALA A 7 10.39 7.88 -20.93
N TYR A 8 9.89 6.66 -20.96
CA TYR A 8 8.48 6.35 -21.25
C TYR A 8 7.74 5.72 -20.07
N GLN A 9 8.43 5.50 -18.96
CA GLN A 9 7.83 4.92 -17.78
C GLN A 9 7.24 6.03 -16.89
N ASP A 10 5.93 6.02 -16.73
CA ASP A 10 5.23 6.91 -15.81
C ASP A 10 5.13 6.27 -14.42
N CYS A 11 6.06 6.63 -13.54
CA CYS A 11 6.09 6.12 -12.17
C CYS A 11 4.88 6.58 -11.33
N ASN A 12 4.11 7.56 -11.79
CA ASN A 12 2.85 7.91 -11.12
C ASN A 12 1.82 6.78 -11.22
N LEU A 13 1.94 5.90 -12.20
CA LEU A 13 1.05 4.74 -12.34
C LEU A 13 1.44 3.54 -11.46
N TRP A 14 2.55 3.61 -10.74
CA TRP A 14 3.03 2.51 -9.91
C TRP A 14 2.17 2.33 -8.65
N LYS A 15 1.76 1.08 -8.41
CA LYS A 15 0.77 0.73 -7.39
C LYS A 15 1.38 0.43 -6.02
N ASP A 16 2.69 0.43 -5.90
CA ASP A 16 3.42 0.18 -4.65
C ASP A 16 3.96 1.46 -4.00
N LEU A 17 4.41 2.45 -4.78
CA LEU A 17 5.15 3.61 -4.27
C LEU A 17 4.39 4.42 -3.22
N ALA A 18 3.09 4.60 -3.38
CA ALA A 18 2.26 5.34 -2.41
C ALA A 18 2.16 4.59 -1.08
N SER A 19 1.98 3.27 -1.12
CA SER A 19 1.98 2.41 0.07
C SER A 19 3.35 2.40 0.74
N ASP A 20 4.42 2.25 -0.04
CA ASP A 20 5.79 2.29 0.46
C ASP A 20 6.11 3.62 1.14
N PHE A 21 5.68 4.74 0.58
CA PHE A 21 5.86 6.05 1.19
C PHE A 21 5.24 6.11 2.60
N VAL A 22 3.97 5.70 2.74
CA VAL A 22 3.27 5.69 4.04
C VAL A 22 3.97 4.77 5.04
N LEU A 23 4.36 3.57 4.62
CA LEU A 23 5.10 2.62 5.45
C LEU A 23 6.47 3.17 5.86
N GLN A 24 7.18 3.88 4.97
CA GLN A 24 8.46 4.54 5.27
C GLN A 24 8.29 5.67 6.29
N VAL A 25 7.24 6.48 6.21
CA VAL A 25 6.93 7.52 7.20
C VAL A 25 6.71 6.88 8.57
N TRP A 26 5.83 5.87 8.65
CA TRP A 26 5.56 5.18 9.91
C TRP A 26 6.79 4.48 10.47
N ARG A 27 7.56 3.80 9.62
CA ARG A 27 8.83 3.16 10.02
C ARG A 27 9.82 4.18 10.57
N SER A 28 9.99 5.32 9.88
CA SER A 28 10.92 6.36 10.31
C SER A 28 10.52 6.95 11.66
N PHE A 29 9.23 7.15 11.89
CA PHE A 29 8.70 7.60 13.17
C PHE A 29 8.96 6.56 14.27
N ARG A 30 8.61 5.28 14.04
CA ARG A 30 8.66 4.22 15.05
C ARG A 30 10.09 3.77 15.42
N LEU A 31 11.01 3.79 14.47
CA LEU A 31 12.36 3.24 14.62
C LEU A 31 13.43 4.33 14.69
N ALA A 32 13.05 5.60 14.85
CA ALA A 32 14.01 6.70 14.97
C ALA A 32 14.91 6.52 16.20
N PRO A 33 16.24 6.56 16.06
CA PRO A 33 17.18 6.46 17.19
C PRO A 33 17.01 7.56 18.23
N THR A 34 16.46 8.70 17.81
CA THR A 34 16.20 9.87 18.68
C THR A 34 14.85 9.81 19.40
N GLY A 35 14.07 8.76 19.16
CA GLY A 35 12.70 8.62 19.66
C GLY A 35 11.65 9.11 18.65
N GLU A 36 10.39 8.87 18.98
CA GLU A 36 9.24 9.21 18.15
C GLU A 36 9.03 10.74 18.08
N ASP A 37 9.14 11.32 16.86
CA ASP A 37 8.93 12.75 16.64
C ASP A 37 7.52 12.99 16.06
N LEU A 38 6.63 13.48 16.91
CA LEU A 38 5.24 13.79 16.51
C LEU A 38 5.13 14.95 15.53
N ASN A 39 6.07 15.90 15.53
CA ASN A 39 6.05 16.98 14.54
C ASN A 39 6.37 16.44 13.15
N PHE A 40 7.38 15.56 13.04
CA PHE A 40 7.66 14.86 11.79
C PHE A 40 6.42 14.10 11.29
N LEU A 41 5.74 13.39 12.17
CA LEU A 41 4.55 12.64 11.81
C LEU A 41 3.43 13.58 11.33
N ALA A 42 3.20 14.69 12.02
CA ALA A 42 2.18 15.68 11.66
C ALA A 42 2.50 16.38 10.33
N GLU A 43 3.77 16.67 10.06
CA GLU A 43 4.20 17.26 8.79
C GLU A 43 4.02 16.29 7.61
N CYS A 44 4.22 14.99 7.81
CA CYS A 44 4.05 13.98 6.76
C CYS A 44 2.59 13.56 6.55
N TRP A 45 1.71 13.75 7.54
CA TRP A 45 0.33 13.25 7.52
C TRP A 45 -0.48 13.66 6.27
N PRO A 46 -0.54 14.95 5.87
CA PRO A 46 -1.32 15.33 4.69
C PRO A 46 -0.86 14.62 3.42
N ALA A 47 0.45 14.47 3.23
CA ALA A 47 1.01 13.79 2.07
C ALA A 47 0.72 12.28 2.12
N ALA A 48 0.72 11.66 3.30
CA ALA A 48 0.41 10.24 3.47
C ALA A 48 -1.05 9.96 3.09
N VAL A 49 -1.99 10.79 3.53
CA VAL A 49 -3.42 10.66 3.18
C VAL A 49 -3.63 10.84 1.67
N GLU A 50 -3.03 11.87 1.07
CA GLU A 50 -3.15 12.11 -0.37
C GLU A 50 -2.56 10.98 -1.21
N ALA A 51 -1.45 10.39 -0.78
CA ALA A 51 -0.85 9.23 -1.44
C ALA A 51 -1.81 8.01 -1.44
N LEU A 52 -2.48 7.75 -0.32
CA LEU A 52 -3.47 6.68 -0.24
C LEU A 52 -4.74 6.99 -1.04
N ARG A 53 -5.24 8.23 -1.01
CA ARG A 53 -6.36 8.65 -1.86
C ARG A 53 -6.05 8.49 -3.34
N TYR A 54 -4.84 8.87 -3.74
CA TYR A 54 -4.39 8.67 -5.11
C TYR A 54 -4.37 7.18 -5.47
N LEU A 55 -3.77 6.33 -4.63
CA LEU A 55 -3.71 4.89 -4.89
C LEU A 55 -5.11 4.24 -4.93
N LYS A 56 -6.06 4.71 -4.09
CA LYS A 56 -7.46 4.26 -4.13
C LYS A 56 -8.14 4.51 -5.48
N THR A 57 -7.67 5.49 -6.27
CA THR A 57 -8.24 5.73 -7.61
C THR A 57 -7.99 4.58 -8.60
N PHE A 58 -7.06 3.69 -8.29
CA PHE A 58 -6.79 2.49 -9.09
C PHE A 58 -7.61 1.27 -8.66
N ASP A 59 -8.43 1.36 -7.64
CA ASP A 59 -9.47 0.39 -7.34
C ASP A 59 -10.65 0.64 -8.29
N VAL A 60 -10.59 0.02 -9.48
CA VAL A 60 -11.52 0.33 -10.57
C VAL A 60 -12.84 -0.42 -10.47
N ASN A 61 -12.90 -1.46 -9.66
CA ASN A 61 -14.07 -2.33 -9.47
C ASN A 61 -14.70 -2.19 -8.09
N ASP A 62 -14.17 -1.29 -7.25
CA ASP A 62 -14.61 -1.01 -5.89
C ASP A 62 -14.57 -2.24 -4.96
N ASP A 63 -13.55 -3.09 -5.12
CA ASP A 63 -13.30 -4.22 -4.22
C ASP A 63 -12.39 -3.86 -3.03
N GLY A 64 -11.93 -2.63 -2.97
CA GLY A 64 -11.09 -2.07 -1.90
C GLY A 64 -9.59 -2.20 -2.15
N LEU A 65 -9.17 -2.76 -3.27
CA LEU A 65 -7.76 -3.05 -3.58
C LEU A 65 -7.35 -2.38 -4.91
N PRO A 66 -6.15 -1.78 -4.99
CA PRO A 66 -5.69 -1.20 -6.25
C PRO A 66 -5.37 -2.28 -7.28
N ASP A 67 -5.81 -2.05 -8.53
CA ASP A 67 -5.58 -2.94 -9.66
C ASP A 67 -4.30 -2.60 -10.42
N ASN A 68 -3.52 -3.62 -10.77
CA ASN A 68 -2.42 -3.54 -11.71
C ASN A 68 -2.91 -3.60 -13.17
N GLY A 69 -2.28 -2.84 -14.06
CA GLY A 69 -2.74 -2.65 -15.42
C GLY A 69 -2.22 -3.65 -16.46
N GLY A 70 -1.42 -4.63 -16.07
CA GLY A 70 -0.80 -5.58 -17.01
C GLY A 70 0.46 -5.07 -17.70
N ALA A 71 0.97 -3.90 -17.28
CA ALA A 71 2.26 -3.35 -17.66
C ALA A 71 3.16 -3.30 -16.42
N PRO A 72 4.46 -3.02 -16.55
CA PRO A 72 5.31 -2.73 -15.39
C PRO A 72 4.81 -1.47 -14.68
N ASP A 73 3.97 -1.64 -13.68
CA ASP A 73 3.36 -0.58 -12.89
C ASP A 73 3.58 -0.75 -11.37
N GLN A 74 4.72 -1.32 -11.03
CA GLN A 74 5.26 -1.50 -9.68
C GLN A 74 6.79 -1.66 -9.75
N THR A 75 7.47 -1.69 -8.61
CA THR A 75 8.94 -1.70 -8.51
C THR A 75 9.62 -2.87 -9.25
N PHE A 76 8.94 -4.00 -9.40
CA PHE A 76 9.45 -5.15 -10.15
C PHE A 76 9.09 -5.04 -11.64
N ASP A 77 9.81 -4.24 -12.38
CA ASP A 77 9.56 -3.81 -13.76
C ASP A 77 9.28 -4.93 -14.77
N ASP A 78 9.72 -6.13 -14.50
CA ASP A 78 9.56 -7.28 -15.40
C ASP A 78 8.24 -8.06 -15.20
N TRP A 79 7.44 -7.69 -14.19
CA TRP A 79 6.21 -8.41 -13.87
C TRP A 79 4.96 -7.69 -14.40
N PRO A 80 4.31 -8.22 -15.43
CA PRO A 80 3.07 -7.66 -15.96
C PRO A 80 1.86 -8.11 -15.13
N LEU A 81 1.77 -7.64 -13.88
CA LEU A 81 0.68 -7.97 -12.97
C LEU A 81 -0.65 -7.42 -13.46
N LYS A 82 -1.76 -8.17 -13.23
CA LYS A 82 -3.11 -7.81 -13.71
C LYS A 82 -4.15 -7.95 -12.60
N GLY A 83 -5.00 -6.92 -12.51
CA GLY A 83 -5.98 -6.83 -11.43
C GLY A 83 -5.30 -6.73 -10.07
N VAL A 84 -5.95 -7.17 -9.03
CA VAL A 84 -5.36 -7.19 -7.68
C VAL A 84 -4.15 -8.12 -7.64
N SER A 85 -3.00 -7.62 -7.20
CA SER A 85 -1.80 -8.43 -6.99
C SER A 85 -1.51 -8.66 -5.51
N ALA A 86 -0.90 -9.80 -5.18
CA ALA A 86 -0.52 -10.10 -3.81
C ALA A 86 0.50 -9.09 -3.26
N TYR A 87 1.43 -8.65 -4.09
CA TYR A 87 2.45 -7.67 -3.71
C TYR A 87 1.85 -6.29 -3.40
N CYS A 88 1.19 -5.66 -4.38
CA CYS A 88 0.62 -4.33 -4.18
C CYS A 88 -0.54 -4.32 -3.18
N GLY A 89 -1.39 -5.35 -3.18
CA GLY A 89 -2.52 -5.46 -2.27
C GLY A 89 -2.08 -5.65 -0.81
N ALA A 90 -1.03 -6.45 -0.55
CA ALA A 90 -0.50 -6.61 0.80
C ALA A 90 0.16 -5.32 1.31
N LEU A 91 0.91 -4.60 0.45
CA LEU A 91 1.47 -3.29 0.79
C LEU A 91 0.38 -2.26 1.08
N TRP A 92 -0.68 -2.24 0.27
CA TRP A 92 -1.84 -1.38 0.47
C TRP A 92 -2.50 -1.58 1.84
N ILE A 93 -2.79 -2.84 2.21
CA ILE A 93 -3.38 -3.18 3.51
C ILE A 93 -2.46 -2.72 4.66
N ALA A 94 -1.17 -3.00 4.58
CA ALA A 94 -0.21 -2.58 5.60
C ALA A 94 -0.12 -1.05 5.70
N ALA A 95 -0.16 -0.33 4.56
CA ALA A 95 -0.14 1.12 4.54
C ALA A 95 -1.39 1.76 5.15
N LEU A 96 -2.57 1.16 4.93
CA LEU A 96 -3.81 1.59 5.59
C LEU A 96 -3.74 1.42 7.11
N GLU A 97 -3.21 0.30 7.59
CA GLU A 97 -2.99 0.07 9.04
C GLU A 97 -2.00 1.09 9.62
N ALA A 98 -0.90 1.34 8.92
CA ALA A 98 0.08 2.34 9.34
C ALA A 98 -0.55 3.74 9.40
N ALA A 99 -1.33 4.13 8.39
CA ALA A 99 -2.00 5.43 8.37
C ALA A 99 -3.03 5.57 9.50
N LEU A 100 -3.79 4.53 9.80
CA LEU A 100 -4.70 4.54 10.96
C LEU A 100 -3.94 4.68 12.28
N ALA A 101 -2.81 3.99 12.43
CA ALA A 101 -1.95 4.14 13.61
C ALA A 101 -1.36 5.55 13.71
N MET A 102 -0.96 6.16 12.59
CA MET A 102 -0.53 7.57 12.52
C MET A 102 -1.63 8.51 12.98
N ALA A 103 -2.83 8.37 12.40
CA ALA A 103 -4.00 9.20 12.74
C ALA A 103 -4.35 9.14 14.23
N GLN A 104 -4.37 7.95 14.81
CA GLN A 104 -4.62 7.76 16.24
C GLN A 104 -3.58 8.46 17.11
N ARG A 105 -2.28 8.35 16.76
CA ARG A 105 -1.21 9.02 17.50
C ARG A 105 -1.35 10.54 17.43
N LEU A 106 -1.59 11.08 16.23
CA LEU A 106 -1.75 12.52 16.01
C LEU A 106 -2.97 13.08 16.75
N GLN A 107 -4.07 12.35 16.74
CA GLN A 107 -5.28 12.75 17.47
C GLN A 107 -5.07 12.72 18.97
N LEU A 108 -4.49 11.65 19.53
CA LEU A 108 -4.30 11.46 20.97
C LEU A 108 -3.27 12.42 21.56
N GLU A 109 -2.15 12.62 20.86
CA GLU A 109 -1.00 13.34 21.41
C GLU A 109 -0.99 14.83 21.04
N LEU A 110 -1.53 15.19 19.87
CA LEU A 110 -1.55 16.59 19.38
C LEU A 110 -2.96 17.18 19.26
N GLY A 111 -4.01 16.37 19.45
CA GLY A 111 -5.39 16.82 19.25
C GLY A 111 -5.71 17.15 17.79
N LEU A 112 -4.93 16.63 16.83
CA LEU A 112 -5.19 16.87 15.42
C LEU A 112 -6.50 16.20 15.00
N ASP A 113 -7.36 16.94 14.33
CA ASP A 113 -8.60 16.37 13.77
C ASP A 113 -8.28 15.51 12.54
N THR A 114 -8.42 14.21 12.68
CA THR A 114 -8.20 13.20 11.63
C THR A 114 -9.44 12.32 11.42
N GLY A 115 -10.60 12.74 11.93
CA GLY A 115 -11.78 11.89 12.02
C GLY A 115 -12.32 11.44 10.67
N ASP A 116 -12.42 12.34 9.70
CA ASP A 116 -12.90 12.01 8.35
C ASP A 116 -11.93 11.07 7.64
N ASP A 117 -10.62 11.33 7.74
CA ASP A 117 -9.59 10.47 7.18
C ASP A 117 -9.62 9.05 7.80
N GLN A 118 -9.73 8.97 9.13
CA GLN A 118 -9.84 7.69 9.83
C GLN A 118 -11.06 6.89 9.38
N HIS A 119 -12.18 7.54 9.13
CA HIS A 119 -13.38 6.88 8.63
C HIS A 119 -13.14 6.23 7.27
N ASP A 120 -12.62 7.00 6.31
CA ASP A 120 -12.34 6.52 4.96
C ASP A 120 -11.31 5.37 4.97
N LEU A 121 -10.19 5.56 5.66
CA LEU A 121 -9.12 4.57 5.78
C LEU A 121 -9.60 3.26 6.43
N SER A 122 -10.46 3.36 7.45
CA SER A 122 -11.03 2.17 8.10
C SER A 122 -11.96 1.40 7.18
N GLN A 123 -12.78 2.10 6.41
CA GLN A 123 -13.68 1.48 5.43
C GLN A 123 -12.88 0.78 4.33
N TRP A 124 -11.86 1.43 3.78
CA TRP A 124 -10.99 0.82 2.77
C TRP A 124 -10.27 -0.40 3.31
N LEU A 125 -9.74 -0.33 4.54
CA LEU A 125 -9.05 -1.46 5.17
C LEU A 125 -9.97 -2.67 5.37
N GLU A 126 -11.19 -2.45 5.87
CA GLU A 126 -12.17 -3.51 6.07
C GLU A 126 -12.52 -4.20 4.74
N GLN A 127 -12.76 -3.42 3.70
CA GLN A 127 -13.09 -3.91 2.37
C GLN A 127 -11.91 -4.67 1.75
N SER A 128 -10.70 -4.10 1.83
CA SER A 128 -9.48 -4.74 1.33
C SER A 128 -9.24 -6.10 1.97
N ARG A 129 -9.29 -6.18 3.30
CA ARG A 129 -9.11 -7.45 4.04
C ARG A 129 -10.17 -8.49 3.68
N ALA A 130 -11.42 -8.06 3.53
CA ALA A 130 -12.51 -8.96 3.17
C ALA A 130 -12.34 -9.57 1.77
N ASN A 131 -11.67 -8.88 0.85
CA ASN A 131 -11.57 -9.30 -0.55
C ASN A 131 -10.19 -9.87 -0.92
N PHE A 132 -9.11 -9.50 -0.24
CA PHE A 132 -7.76 -9.98 -0.54
C PHE A 132 -7.67 -11.51 -0.59
N ASP A 133 -8.13 -12.18 0.45
CA ASP A 133 -8.12 -13.66 0.50
C ASP A 133 -9.04 -14.28 -0.56
N LYS A 134 -10.21 -13.68 -0.78
CA LYS A 134 -11.16 -14.21 -1.77
C LYS A 134 -10.63 -14.16 -3.19
N LEU A 135 -9.86 -13.10 -3.52
CA LEU A 135 -9.33 -12.88 -4.85
C LEU A 135 -8.05 -13.67 -5.11
N LEU A 136 -7.20 -13.81 -4.09
CA LEU A 136 -5.84 -14.29 -4.28
C LEU A 136 -5.55 -15.67 -3.67
N TRP A 137 -6.23 -16.06 -2.59
CA TRP A 137 -5.99 -17.37 -1.95
C TRP A 137 -6.57 -18.52 -2.78
N ASN A 138 -5.75 -19.47 -3.20
CA ASN A 138 -6.17 -20.59 -4.02
C ASN A 138 -6.39 -21.89 -3.22
N GLY A 139 -6.28 -21.83 -1.89
CA GLY A 139 -6.40 -23.00 -0.99
C GLY A 139 -5.04 -23.51 -0.50
N GLU A 140 -3.94 -23.12 -1.11
CA GLU A 140 -2.58 -23.56 -0.79
C GLU A 140 -1.62 -22.37 -0.62
N PHE A 141 -1.67 -21.39 -1.53
CA PHE A 141 -0.84 -20.18 -1.52
C PHE A 141 -1.58 -19.00 -2.15
N TYR A 142 -1.08 -17.78 -1.94
CA TYR A 142 -1.56 -16.60 -2.65
C TYR A 142 -1.04 -16.59 -4.07
N ARG A 143 -1.95 -16.47 -5.05
CA ARG A 143 -1.58 -16.22 -6.45
C ARG A 143 -0.84 -14.91 -6.56
N ILE A 144 0.02 -14.79 -7.56
CA ILE A 144 0.75 -13.54 -7.80
C ILE A 144 -0.21 -12.37 -8.08
N ASP A 145 -1.28 -12.65 -8.85
CA ASP A 145 -2.37 -11.71 -9.12
C ASP A 145 -3.71 -12.44 -9.42
N ALA A 146 -4.77 -11.65 -9.51
CA ALA A 146 -6.11 -12.19 -9.69
C ALA A 146 -6.44 -12.59 -11.13
N GLU A 147 -5.82 -11.97 -12.15
CA GLU A 147 -6.30 -12.02 -13.54
C GLU A 147 -5.33 -12.65 -14.55
N SER A 148 -4.02 -12.68 -14.29
CA SER A 148 -3.06 -13.24 -15.26
C SER A 148 -3.18 -14.74 -15.46
N GLY A 149 -3.73 -15.45 -14.49
CA GLY A 149 -3.80 -16.91 -14.48
C GLY A 149 -2.43 -17.59 -14.35
N THR A 150 -1.38 -16.84 -14.05
CA THR A 150 -0.01 -17.33 -13.92
C THR A 150 0.16 -18.12 -12.63
N PRO A 151 0.61 -19.38 -12.69
CA PRO A 151 0.75 -20.25 -11.51
C PRO A 151 2.11 -20.06 -10.79
N VAL A 152 2.61 -18.83 -10.76
CA VAL A 152 3.89 -18.51 -10.14
C VAL A 152 3.69 -17.79 -8.81
N VAL A 153 4.71 -17.85 -7.98
CA VAL A 153 4.80 -17.13 -6.71
C VAL A 153 6.02 -16.22 -6.80
N MET A 154 5.83 -14.96 -6.52
CA MET A 154 6.91 -13.98 -6.46
C MET A 154 7.53 -14.01 -5.05
N ALA A 155 8.86 -13.93 -4.94
CA ALA A 155 9.57 -14.01 -3.66
C ALA A 155 9.10 -12.94 -2.65
N ASP A 156 8.85 -11.73 -3.14
CA ASP A 156 8.49 -10.58 -2.31
C ASP A 156 6.99 -10.26 -2.29
N GLN A 157 6.14 -11.16 -2.80
CA GLN A 157 4.70 -10.90 -2.92
C GLN A 157 3.99 -10.63 -1.58
N LEU A 158 4.58 -11.02 -0.45
CA LEU A 158 4.06 -10.74 0.89
C LEU A 158 4.88 -9.65 1.62
N CYS A 159 5.47 -8.72 0.90
CA CYS A 159 6.24 -7.60 1.47
C CYS A 159 5.39 -6.77 2.47
N GLY A 160 4.11 -6.62 2.22
CA GLY A 160 3.19 -5.97 3.16
C GLY A 160 3.09 -6.69 4.52
N ASP A 161 3.05 -8.02 4.54
CA ASP A 161 3.08 -8.81 5.80
C ASP A 161 4.41 -8.62 6.54
N PHE A 162 5.52 -8.53 5.81
CA PHE A 162 6.82 -8.21 6.40
C PHE A 162 6.78 -6.85 7.13
N TYR A 163 6.27 -5.80 6.48
CA TYR A 163 6.14 -4.48 7.10
C TYR A 163 5.18 -4.50 8.29
N ALA A 164 4.05 -5.16 8.17
CA ALA A 164 3.08 -5.27 9.26
C ALA A 164 3.71 -5.91 10.51
N ARG A 165 4.46 -6.97 10.35
CA ARG A 165 5.19 -7.63 11.45
C ARG A 165 6.31 -6.77 12.02
N LEU A 166 7.12 -6.15 11.15
CA LEU A 166 8.22 -5.27 11.56
C LEU A 166 7.73 -4.10 12.39
N LEU A 167 6.59 -3.53 12.04
CA LEU A 167 6.05 -2.30 12.60
C LEU A 167 4.95 -2.53 13.64
N ASN A 168 4.60 -3.79 13.88
CA ASN A 168 3.55 -4.23 14.83
C ASN A 168 2.20 -3.58 14.51
N LEU A 169 1.80 -3.72 13.26
CA LEU A 169 0.52 -3.28 12.71
C LEU A 169 -0.54 -4.38 12.85
#